data_a9828c3e9039927e769a0c21b9be55f3
#
_entry.id   a9828c3e9039927e769a0c21b9be55f3
#
_cell.length_a   1.000
_cell.length_b   1.000
_cell.length_c   1.000
_cell.angle_alpha   90.00
_cell.angle_beta   90.00
_cell.angle_gamma   90.00
#
_symmetry.space_group_name_H-M   'P 1'
#
loop_
_entity.id
_entity.type
_entity.pdbx_description
1 polymer ?
#
loop_
_entity_poly.entity_id
_entity_poly.type
_entity_poly.pdbx_seq_one_letter_code
_entity_poly.pdbx_strand_id
1 'polypeptide(L)'
;MNQAAAPTTSPASSITYTESGGHRLAIRDWAAPAGAPRGMVLVVHGLGEHSGRYERLAAPLIEWGFRVRGFDLYGHGLSAGPRGGMDTESRFLDDLAHIHRLTVNELPAGMPLILIGHSFGGLISSHAVAQKVVTPDALVLSSPALDAGLNPFQKLLIATLPRVVPNLRVGTGFQLERLTHDKAIVEACRNDPLAHQRIAARLARFLAEAGPDTVSKAPSWTVPTLLMWAGADSFVAPAGSSAFAAKAPASVVQSQEFPALYHEIFNESPELAAPVFATLRAWLERTISASNQPA
;
A
#
# COMPACT_ATOMS: atom_id res chain seq x y z
N MET A 1 15.78 -28.57 21.90
CA MET A 1 14.67 -27.98 22.67
C MET A 1 14.07 -26.90 21.81
N ASN A 2 12.94 -27.21 21.18
CA ASN A 2 12.22 -26.30 20.28
C ASN A 2 11.40 -25.32 21.14
N GLN A 3 11.84 -24.08 21.28
CA GLN A 3 10.96 -23.04 21.80
C GLN A 3 9.97 -22.70 20.69
N ALA A 4 8.74 -23.22 20.80
CA ALA A 4 7.62 -22.75 20.03
C ALA A 4 7.46 -21.24 20.31
N ALA A 5 7.59 -20.42 19.26
CA ALA A 5 7.29 -18.99 19.34
C ALA A 5 5.86 -18.84 19.90
N ALA A 6 5.74 -18.09 20.99
CA ALA A 6 4.44 -17.74 21.54
C ALA A 6 3.59 -17.05 20.45
N PRO A 7 2.27 -17.32 20.39
CA PRO A 7 1.41 -16.62 19.44
C PRO A 7 1.51 -15.12 19.75
N THR A 8 2.03 -14.34 18.79
CA THR A 8 2.01 -12.88 18.86
C THR A 8 0.54 -12.47 18.84
N THR A 9 0.03 -12.00 19.99
CA THR A 9 -1.31 -11.41 20.06
C THR A 9 -1.32 -10.22 19.12
N SER A 10 -2.28 -10.21 18.17
CA SER A 10 -2.48 -9.06 17.27
C SER A 10 -2.55 -7.77 18.07
N PRO A 11 -1.84 -6.70 17.67
CA PRO A 11 -1.89 -5.44 18.39
C PRO A 11 -3.32 -4.89 18.37
N ALA A 12 -3.79 -4.46 19.54
CA ALA A 12 -5.10 -3.82 19.63
C ALA A 12 -5.18 -2.62 18.69
N SER A 13 -6.31 -2.44 18.02
CA SER A 13 -6.53 -1.28 17.16
C SER A 13 -7.87 -0.63 17.44
N SER A 14 -7.95 0.69 17.21
CA SER A 14 -9.18 1.48 17.28
C SER A 14 -9.58 1.99 15.90
N ILE A 15 -10.89 2.18 15.70
CA ILE A 15 -11.44 2.74 14.47
C ILE A 15 -12.07 4.09 14.78
N THR A 16 -11.67 5.09 14.03
CA THR A 16 -12.28 6.42 13.99
C THR A 16 -12.71 6.73 12.56
N TYR A 17 -13.39 7.86 12.37
CA TYR A 17 -13.90 8.24 11.06
C TYR A 17 -13.60 9.72 10.79
N THR A 18 -13.35 10.03 9.51
CA THR A 18 -13.26 11.39 8.99
C THR A 18 -14.09 11.54 7.73
N GLU A 19 -14.31 12.77 7.30
CA GLU A 19 -15.01 13.08 6.05
C GLU A 19 -14.02 13.58 5.00
N SER A 20 -14.09 13.00 3.80
CA SER A 20 -13.31 13.43 2.63
C SER A 20 -14.23 13.49 1.41
N GLY A 21 -14.32 14.66 0.77
CA GLY A 21 -15.14 14.88 -0.42
C GLY A 21 -16.60 14.45 -0.24
N GLY A 22 -17.20 14.68 0.96
CA GLY A 22 -18.57 14.30 1.29
C GLY A 22 -18.78 12.82 1.60
N HIS A 23 -17.72 12.05 1.82
CA HIS A 23 -17.77 10.63 2.12
C HIS A 23 -17.00 10.31 3.40
N ARG A 24 -17.57 9.40 4.20
CA ARG A 24 -16.94 8.92 5.43
C ARG A 24 -15.84 7.92 5.11
N LEU A 25 -14.62 8.16 5.63
CA LEU A 25 -13.48 7.24 5.60
C LEU A 25 -13.21 6.70 7.00
N ALA A 26 -12.94 5.40 7.11
CA ALA A 26 -12.52 4.76 8.34
C ALA A 26 -10.99 4.85 8.48
N ILE A 27 -10.54 5.29 9.65
CA ILE A 27 -9.13 5.35 10.05
C ILE A 27 -8.94 4.28 11.14
N ARG A 28 -7.88 3.50 10.99
CA ARG A 28 -7.45 2.51 11.98
C ARG A 28 -6.14 2.95 12.59
N ASP A 29 -6.12 3.11 13.90
CA ASP A 29 -4.90 3.33 14.67
C ASP A 29 -4.60 2.08 15.49
N TRP A 30 -3.41 1.50 15.33
CA TRP A 30 -2.93 0.43 16.21
C TRP A 30 -2.36 1.01 17.50
N ALA A 31 -2.30 0.17 18.54
CA ALA A 31 -1.75 0.55 19.84
C ALA A 31 -0.36 1.16 19.67
N ALA A 32 -0.09 2.21 20.47
CA ALA A 32 1.19 2.89 20.43
C ALA A 32 2.33 1.98 20.91
N PRO A 33 3.56 2.18 20.40
CA PRO A 33 4.74 1.48 20.90
C PRO A 33 5.01 1.81 22.37
N ALA A 34 5.73 0.92 23.06
CA ALA A 34 6.24 1.22 24.39
C ALA A 34 7.31 2.32 24.30
N GLY A 35 7.09 3.45 24.96
CA GLY A 35 8.02 4.59 24.98
C GLY A 35 7.73 5.64 23.89
N ALA A 36 8.68 6.57 23.72
CA ALA A 36 8.57 7.63 22.73
C ALA A 36 8.65 7.06 21.30
N PRO A 37 7.69 7.38 20.43
CA PRO A 37 7.71 6.87 19.06
C PRO A 37 8.83 7.49 18.23
N ARG A 38 9.42 6.68 17.36
CA ARG A 38 10.48 7.08 16.42
C ARG A 38 9.94 7.75 15.15
N GLY A 39 8.67 7.56 14.88
CA GLY A 39 7.99 8.06 13.67
C GLY A 39 6.57 7.53 13.58
N MET A 40 5.88 7.95 12.55
CA MET A 40 4.54 7.48 12.20
C MET A 40 4.58 6.76 10.85
N VAL A 41 3.96 5.59 10.79
CA VAL A 41 3.73 4.87 9.53
C VAL A 41 2.26 5.03 9.15
N LEU A 42 2.00 5.53 7.95
CA LEU A 42 0.68 5.56 7.32
C LEU A 42 0.62 4.46 6.26
N VAL A 43 -0.30 3.52 6.44
CA VAL A 43 -0.48 2.35 5.55
C VAL A 43 -1.64 2.59 4.59
N VAL A 44 -1.41 2.36 3.30
CA VAL A 44 -2.41 2.39 2.22
C VAL A 44 -2.56 0.99 1.64
N HIS A 45 -3.72 0.40 1.84
CA HIS A 45 -4.02 -0.98 1.46
C HIS A 45 -4.30 -1.16 -0.05
N GLY A 46 -4.35 -2.40 -0.52
CA GLY A 46 -4.59 -2.78 -1.91
C GLY A 46 -6.07 -2.79 -2.33
N LEU A 47 -6.31 -3.14 -3.59
CA LEU A 47 -7.66 -3.26 -4.16
C LEU A 47 -8.40 -4.46 -3.56
N GLY A 48 -9.63 -4.22 -3.13
CA GLY A 48 -10.52 -5.28 -2.66
C GLY A 48 -10.29 -5.76 -1.24
N GLU A 49 -9.40 -5.11 -0.51
CA GLU A 49 -9.08 -5.39 0.88
C GLU A 49 -9.37 -4.18 1.81
N HIS A 50 -8.78 -4.14 2.99
CA HIS A 50 -8.97 -3.06 3.97
C HIS A 50 -7.80 -2.99 4.97
N SER A 51 -7.70 -1.89 5.72
CA SER A 51 -6.64 -1.62 6.70
C SER A 51 -6.48 -2.72 7.77
N GLY A 52 -7.55 -3.41 8.15
CA GLY A 52 -7.52 -4.48 9.15
C GLY A 52 -6.67 -5.70 8.78
N ARG A 53 -6.28 -5.86 7.50
CA ARG A 53 -5.42 -6.97 7.07
C ARG A 53 -3.92 -6.73 7.31
N TYR A 54 -3.56 -5.56 7.85
CA TYR A 54 -2.17 -5.14 8.02
C TYR A 54 -1.60 -5.40 9.43
N GLU A 55 -2.24 -6.24 10.24
CA GLU A 55 -1.75 -6.58 11.58
C GLU A 55 -0.36 -7.22 11.57
N ARG A 56 -0.09 -8.10 10.58
CA ARG A 56 1.24 -8.72 10.41
C ARG A 56 2.34 -7.71 10.07
N LEU A 57 2.00 -6.60 9.42
CA LEU A 57 2.93 -5.50 9.17
C LEU A 57 3.00 -4.54 10.37
N ALA A 58 1.87 -4.24 10.99
CA ALA A 58 1.81 -3.28 12.09
C ALA A 58 2.55 -3.77 13.34
N ALA A 59 2.43 -5.06 13.70
CA ALA A 59 3.04 -5.62 14.90
C ALA A 59 4.57 -5.38 14.96
N PRO A 60 5.38 -5.80 13.98
CA PRO A 60 6.82 -5.52 14.02
C PRO A 60 7.15 -4.03 13.92
N LEU A 61 6.39 -3.23 13.20
CA LEU A 61 6.62 -1.77 13.15
C LEU A 61 6.44 -1.13 14.54
N ILE A 62 5.44 -1.57 15.31
CA ILE A 62 5.21 -1.12 16.68
C ILE A 62 6.37 -1.58 17.59
N GLU A 63 6.82 -2.84 17.47
CA GLU A 63 7.98 -3.35 18.20
C GLU A 63 9.26 -2.56 17.87
N TRP A 64 9.40 -2.06 16.65
CA TRP A 64 10.54 -1.20 16.24
C TRP A 64 10.36 0.26 16.64
N GLY A 65 9.27 0.59 17.37
CA GLY A 65 9.03 1.90 17.95
C GLY A 65 8.26 2.88 17.06
N PHE A 66 7.57 2.42 16.03
CA PHE A 66 6.73 3.29 15.20
C PHE A 66 5.26 3.29 15.65
N ARG A 67 4.60 4.44 15.56
CA ARG A 67 3.13 4.48 15.54
C ARG A 67 2.66 4.01 14.17
N VAL A 68 1.53 3.29 14.12
CA VAL A 68 0.99 2.78 12.86
C VAL A 68 -0.47 3.20 12.72
N ARG A 69 -0.79 3.80 11.58
CA ARG A 69 -2.13 4.19 11.13
C ARG A 69 -2.39 3.59 9.77
N GLY A 70 -3.58 3.09 9.54
CA GLY A 70 -4.11 2.77 8.22
C GLY A 70 -5.44 3.49 8.02
N PHE A 71 -5.96 3.48 6.81
CA PHE A 71 -7.33 3.89 6.53
C PHE A 71 -7.92 3.04 5.43
N ASP A 72 -9.23 2.93 5.42
CA ASP A 72 -9.94 2.20 4.36
C ASP A 72 -10.22 3.16 3.21
N LEU A 73 -9.77 2.81 2.01
CA LEU A 73 -10.02 3.56 0.79
C LEU A 73 -11.51 3.67 0.48
N TYR A 74 -11.94 4.71 -0.21
CA TYR A 74 -13.32 4.82 -0.72
C TYR A 74 -13.75 3.53 -1.42
N GLY A 75 -14.95 3.03 -1.08
CA GLY A 75 -15.47 1.77 -1.61
C GLY A 75 -14.81 0.50 -1.05
N HIS A 76 -14.06 0.60 0.05
CA HIS A 76 -13.38 -0.52 0.70
C HIS A 76 -13.65 -0.55 2.21
N GLY A 77 -13.47 -1.73 2.82
CA GLY A 77 -13.53 -1.91 4.25
C GLY A 77 -14.77 -1.30 4.91
N LEU A 78 -14.57 -0.45 5.90
CA LEU A 78 -15.60 0.30 6.64
C LEU A 78 -15.86 1.70 6.09
N SER A 79 -15.13 2.12 5.04
CA SER A 79 -15.33 3.39 4.37
C SER A 79 -16.56 3.37 3.47
N ALA A 80 -17.11 4.57 3.22
CA ALA A 80 -18.26 4.78 2.34
C ALA A 80 -17.92 4.46 0.87
N GLY A 81 -18.95 4.37 0.07
CA GLY A 81 -18.85 4.13 -1.37
C GLY A 81 -19.18 2.70 -1.80
N PRO A 82 -19.51 2.51 -3.07
CA PRO A 82 -19.81 1.19 -3.61
C PRO A 82 -18.51 0.38 -3.77
N ARG A 83 -18.54 -0.91 -3.41
CA ARG A 83 -17.37 -1.81 -3.46
C ARG A 83 -16.63 -1.76 -4.80
N GLY A 84 -15.34 -1.39 -4.76
CA GLY A 84 -14.51 -1.20 -5.95
C GLY A 84 -14.90 0.00 -6.81
N GLY A 85 -15.67 0.94 -6.24
CA GLY A 85 -16.09 2.16 -6.93
C GLY A 85 -15.02 3.25 -6.92
N MET A 86 -15.23 4.25 -7.77
CA MET A 86 -14.47 5.49 -7.84
C MET A 86 -15.42 6.56 -8.39
N ASP A 87 -15.77 7.56 -7.60
CA ASP A 87 -16.78 8.58 -7.97
C ASP A 87 -16.19 9.74 -8.76
N THR A 88 -14.95 10.15 -8.46
CA THR A 88 -14.20 11.19 -9.17
C THR A 88 -12.85 10.68 -9.63
N GLU A 89 -12.23 11.30 -10.63
CA GLU A 89 -10.91 10.90 -11.16
C GLU A 89 -9.78 11.09 -10.13
N SER A 90 -9.94 12.01 -9.18
CA SER A 90 -8.95 12.32 -8.14
C SER A 90 -9.22 11.63 -6.79
N ARG A 91 -10.34 10.88 -6.64
CA ARG A 91 -10.84 10.35 -5.36
C ARG A 91 -9.76 9.82 -4.45
N PHE A 92 -8.94 8.90 -4.91
CA PHE A 92 -7.94 8.25 -4.07
C PHE A 92 -6.76 9.15 -3.72
N LEU A 93 -6.41 10.10 -4.60
CA LEU A 93 -5.37 11.09 -4.34
C LEU A 93 -5.86 12.13 -3.33
N ASP A 94 -7.10 12.60 -3.47
CA ASP A 94 -7.73 13.56 -2.55
C ASP A 94 -7.89 12.94 -1.15
N ASP A 95 -8.34 11.70 -1.08
CA ASP A 95 -8.48 10.97 0.17
C ASP A 95 -7.13 10.76 0.85
N LEU A 96 -6.10 10.33 0.10
CA LEU A 96 -4.75 10.20 0.66
C LEU A 96 -4.20 11.55 1.13
N ALA A 97 -4.38 12.63 0.36
CA ALA A 97 -3.95 13.97 0.75
C ALA A 97 -4.64 14.44 2.05
N HIS A 98 -5.94 14.14 2.18
CA HIS A 98 -6.70 14.46 3.39
C HIS A 98 -6.16 13.69 4.60
N ILE A 99 -6.02 12.37 4.51
CA ILE A 99 -5.51 11.52 5.59
C ILE A 99 -4.05 11.85 5.94
N HIS A 100 -3.21 12.10 4.93
CA HIS A 100 -1.82 12.53 5.13
C HIS A 100 -1.77 13.83 5.94
N ARG A 101 -2.54 14.85 5.56
CA ARG A 101 -2.61 16.13 6.26
C ARG A 101 -3.10 15.98 7.70
N LEU A 102 -4.17 15.20 7.92
CA LEU A 102 -4.65 14.91 9.28
C LEU A 102 -3.54 14.25 10.11
N THR A 103 -2.86 13.27 9.54
CA THR A 103 -1.79 12.55 10.24
C THR A 103 -0.62 13.47 10.57
N VAL A 104 -0.16 14.30 9.64
CA VAL A 104 0.92 15.29 9.87
C VAL A 104 0.55 16.28 10.97
N ASN A 105 -0.69 16.77 10.99
CA ASN A 105 -1.14 17.73 12.00
C ASN A 105 -1.18 17.15 13.44
N GLU A 106 -1.24 15.83 13.57
CA GLU A 106 -1.20 15.12 14.85
C GLU A 106 0.21 14.75 15.30
N LEU A 107 1.22 14.92 14.43
CA LEU A 107 2.59 14.55 14.75
C LEU A 107 3.31 15.67 15.54
N PRO A 108 4.12 15.30 16.52
CA PRO A 108 5.10 16.21 17.11
C PRO A 108 6.03 16.77 16.04
N ALA A 109 6.45 18.03 16.20
CA ALA A 109 7.40 18.65 15.28
C ALA A 109 8.68 17.81 15.12
N GLY A 110 9.10 17.58 13.89
CA GLY A 110 10.29 16.79 13.57
C GLY A 110 10.09 15.26 13.61
N MET A 111 8.88 14.77 13.93
CA MET A 111 8.61 13.34 13.85
C MET A 111 8.35 12.93 12.40
N PRO A 112 9.14 11.97 11.83
CA PRO A 112 8.99 11.58 10.43
C PRO A 112 7.69 10.81 10.17
N LEU A 113 7.08 11.07 9.01
CA LEU A 113 5.96 10.31 8.45
C LEU A 113 6.45 9.40 7.33
N ILE A 114 6.33 8.10 7.53
CA ILE A 114 6.61 7.07 6.55
C ILE A 114 5.31 6.63 5.90
N LEU A 115 5.22 6.71 4.58
CA LEU A 115 4.08 6.20 3.84
C LEU A 115 4.41 4.78 3.35
N ILE A 116 3.55 3.80 3.64
CA ILE A 116 3.68 2.42 3.12
C ILE A 116 2.46 2.11 2.27
N GLY A 117 2.67 1.79 0.99
CA GLY A 117 1.60 1.40 0.09
C GLY A 117 1.81 0.00 -0.48
N HIS A 118 0.77 -0.83 -0.46
CA HIS A 118 0.77 -2.16 -1.06
C HIS A 118 -0.12 -2.20 -2.30
N SER A 119 0.34 -2.85 -3.37
CA SER A 119 -0.47 -3.11 -4.57
C SER A 119 -1.10 -1.83 -5.12
N PHE A 120 -2.42 -1.74 -5.19
CA PHE A 120 -3.18 -0.55 -5.54
C PHE A 120 -2.85 0.65 -4.62
N GLY A 121 -2.74 0.42 -3.30
CA GLY A 121 -2.28 1.44 -2.36
C GLY A 121 -0.85 1.91 -2.64
N GLY A 122 0.00 1.02 -3.13
CA GLY A 122 1.35 1.34 -3.61
C GLY A 122 1.32 2.26 -4.85
N LEU A 123 0.41 1.99 -5.78
CA LEU A 123 0.17 2.88 -6.93
C LEU A 123 -0.34 4.25 -6.47
N ILE A 124 -1.38 4.30 -5.62
CA ILE A 124 -1.93 5.56 -5.10
C ILE A 124 -0.81 6.37 -4.42
N SER A 125 -0.04 5.73 -3.54
CA SER A 125 1.04 6.39 -2.78
C SER A 125 2.14 6.93 -3.69
N SER A 126 2.64 6.10 -4.60
CA SER A 126 3.70 6.51 -5.54
C SER A 126 3.22 7.56 -6.53
N HIS A 127 1.98 7.44 -7.01
CA HIS A 127 1.39 8.42 -7.93
C HIS A 127 1.16 9.77 -7.24
N ALA A 128 0.67 9.77 -5.99
CA ALA A 128 0.49 10.98 -5.20
C ALA A 128 1.82 11.72 -4.93
N VAL A 129 2.90 10.97 -4.68
CA VAL A 129 4.26 11.54 -4.57
C VAL A 129 4.74 12.08 -5.91
N ALA A 130 4.58 11.32 -7.00
CA ALA A 130 4.97 11.73 -8.36
C ALA A 130 4.24 13.02 -8.82
N GLN A 131 2.99 13.19 -8.40
CA GLN A 131 2.17 14.38 -8.66
C GLN A 131 2.37 15.50 -7.64
N LYS A 132 3.21 15.30 -6.62
CA LYS A 132 3.45 16.24 -5.50
C LYS A 132 2.18 16.57 -4.71
N VAL A 133 1.24 15.63 -4.64
CA VAL A 133 0.01 15.72 -3.84
C VAL A 133 0.31 15.51 -2.36
N VAL A 134 1.24 14.59 -2.05
CA VAL A 134 1.78 14.35 -0.71
C VAL A 134 3.30 14.31 -0.73
N THR A 135 3.92 14.67 0.40
CA THR A 135 5.38 14.67 0.56
C THR A 135 5.73 13.99 1.90
N PRO A 136 5.73 12.66 1.96
CA PRO A 136 6.18 11.94 3.15
C PRO A 136 7.71 12.06 3.29
N ASP A 137 8.24 11.87 4.50
CA ASP A 137 9.68 11.84 4.74
C ASP A 137 10.34 10.59 4.14
N ALA A 138 9.57 9.50 4.02
CA ALA A 138 10.01 8.25 3.42
C ALA A 138 8.83 7.48 2.82
N LEU A 139 9.08 6.68 1.77
CA LEU A 139 8.06 5.87 1.10
C LEU A 139 8.50 4.41 1.03
N VAL A 140 7.60 3.49 1.35
CA VAL A 140 7.79 2.05 1.13
C VAL A 140 6.71 1.55 0.19
N LEU A 141 7.12 0.88 -0.87
CA LEU A 141 6.24 0.29 -1.88
C LEU A 141 6.36 -1.23 -1.84
N SER A 142 5.25 -1.90 -1.65
CA SER A 142 5.13 -3.37 -1.62
C SER A 142 4.32 -3.83 -2.82
N SER A 143 4.95 -4.52 -3.76
CA SER A 143 4.34 -5.02 -5.00
C SER A 143 3.38 -3.98 -5.64
N PRO A 144 3.82 -2.71 -5.86
CA PRO A 144 2.92 -1.65 -6.31
C PRO A 144 2.37 -1.92 -7.71
N ALA A 145 1.09 -1.57 -7.94
CA ALA A 145 0.41 -1.77 -9.21
C ALA A 145 0.87 -0.76 -10.31
N LEU A 146 2.18 -0.70 -10.57
CA LEU A 146 2.79 0.20 -11.56
C LEU A 146 2.61 -0.29 -13.00
N ASP A 147 2.33 -1.58 -13.18
CA ASP A 147 1.89 -2.17 -14.44
C ASP A 147 0.76 -3.17 -14.14
N ALA A 148 -0.43 -2.88 -14.63
CA ALA A 148 -1.60 -3.73 -14.46
C ALA A 148 -1.59 -5.01 -15.32
N GLY A 149 -0.54 -5.26 -16.09
CA GLY A 149 -0.40 -6.45 -16.94
C GLY A 149 -1.48 -6.61 -18.01
N LEU A 150 -2.06 -5.50 -18.50
CA LEU A 150 -3.21 -5.51 -19.40
C LEU A 150 -2.81 -5.91 -20.82
N ASN A 151 -3.57 -6.82 -21.41
CA ASN A 151 -3.45 -7.14 -22.83
C ASN A 151 -4.05 -6.01 -23.70
N PRO A 152 -3.76 -5.99 -25.03
CA PRO A 152 -4.22 -4.93 -25.93
C PRO A 152 -5.75 -4.74 -25.96
N PHE A 153 -6.52 -5.83 -25.87
CA PHE A 153 -7.98 -5.78 -25.86
C PHE A 153 -8.50 -5.13 -24.57
N GLN A 154 -7.94 -5.51 -23.43
CA GLN A 154 -8.27 -4.88 -22.14
C GLN A 154 -7.91 -3.38 -22.12
N LYS A 155 -6.76 -3.00 -22.70
CA LYS A 155 -6.37 -1.58 -22.85
C LYS A 155 -7.39 -0.81 -23.68
N LEU A 156 -7.85 -1.36 -24.80
CA LEU A 156 -8.89 -0.73 -25.65
C LEU A 156 -10.22 -0.59 -24.87
N LEU A 157 -10.63 -1.65 -24.16
CA LEU A 157 -11.87 -1.64 -23.38
C LEU A 157 -11.82 -0.58 -22.25
N ILE A 158 -10.71 -0.50 -21.53
CA ILE A 158 -10.48 0.48 -20.46
C ILE A 158 -10.39 1.91 -21.00
N ALA A 159 -9.89 2.10 -22.21
CA ALA A 159 -9.85 3.42 -22.85
C ALA A 159 -11.24 3.93 -23.27
N THR A 160 -12.20 3.06 -23.53
CA THR A 160 -13.51 3.43 -24.08
C THR A 160 -14.65 3.35 -23.05
N LEU A 161 -14.73 2.23 -22.32
CA LEU A 161 -15.85 1.92 -21.42
C LEU A 161 -16.11 2.98 -20.33
N PRO A 162 -15.08 3.56 -19.68
CA PRO A 162 -15.29 4.56 -18.63
C PRO A 162 -15.94 5.86 -19.11
N ARG A 163 -15.88 6.16 -20.42
CA ARG A 163 -16.54 7.33 -20.99
C ARG A 163 -18.06 7.18 -21.08
N VAL A 164 -18.55 5.94 -21.16
CA VAL A 164 -19.98 5.63 -21.36
C VAL A 164 -20.60 5.11 -20.06
N VAL A 165 -19.90 4.22 -19.35
CA VAL A 165 -20.39 3.56 -18.13
C VAL A 165 -19.31 3.57 -17.03
N PRO A 166 -18.90 4.74 -16.53
CA PRO A 166 -17.76 4.87 -15.61
C PRO A 166 -17.92 4.07 -14.31
N ASN A 167 -19.15 3.88 -13.88
CA ASN A 167 -19.49 3.22 -12.62
C ASN A 167 -19.86 1.74 -12.79
N LEU A 168 -19.78 1.18 -14.03
CA LEU A 168 -19.95 -0.25 -14.23
C LEU A 168 -18.88 -1.02 -13.49
N ARG A 169 -19.31 -1.93 -12.60
CA ARG A 169 -18.40 -2.73 -11.77
C ARG A 169 -18.44 -4.18 -12.21
N VAL A 170 -17.25 -4.70 -12.49
CA VAL A 170 -17.05 -6.10 -12.92
C VAL A 170 -16.20 -6.84 -11.89
N GLY A 171 -16.13 -8.15 -11.98
CA GLY A 171 -15.20 -8.96 -11.20
C GLY A 171 -13.76 -8.74 -11.67
N THR A 172 -12.80 -8.70 -10.74
CA THR A 172 -11.38 -8.58 -11.06
C THR A 172 -10.80 -9.86 -11.69
N GLY A 173 -11.40 -11.01 -11.39
CA GLY A 173 -10.90 -12.32 -11.83
C GLY A 173 -9.62 -12.77 -11.11
N PHE A 174 -9.24 -12.15 -10.00
CA PHE A 174 -8.07 -12.53 -9.23
C PHE A 174 -8.20 -13.93 -8.63
N GLN A 175 -7.14 -14.72 -8.74
CA GLN A 175 -7.03 -16.05 -8.15
C GLN A 175 -6.42 -15.90 -6.75
N LEU A 176 -7.23 -15.95 -5.71
CA LEU A 176 -6.78 -15.74 -4.31
C LEU A 176 -5.69 -16.73 -3.89
N GLU A 177 -5.64 -17.91 -4.48
CA GLU A 177 -4.59 -18.93 -4.25
C GLU A 177 -3.18 -18.45 -4.63
N ARG A 178 -3.10 -17.40 -5.47
CA ARG A 178 -1.84 -16.77 -5.90
C ARG A 178 -1.50 -15.50 -5.11
N LEU A 179 -2.28 -15.19 -4.08
CA LEU A 179 -2.09 -14.02 -3.22
C LEU A 179 -0.83 -14.15 -2.37
N THR A 180 -0.68 -15.30 -1.73
CA THR A 180 0.43 -15.70 -0.85
C THR A 180 0.53 -17.22 -0.79
N HIS A 181 1.68 -17.76 -0.39
CA HIS A 181 1.84 -19.19 -0.10
C HIS A 181 1.17 -19.62 1.22
N ASP A 182 0.86 -18.68 2.11
CA ASP A 182 0.16 -18.95 3.38
C ASP A 182 -1.33 -19.20 3.15
N LYS A 183 -1.72 -20.48 3.16
CA LYS A 183 -3.11 -20.90 2.93
C LYS A 183 -4.10 -20.34 3.98
N ALA A 184 -3.63 -20.09 5.21
CA ALA A 184 -4.50 -19.50 6.24
C ALA A 184 -4.88 -18.06 5.90
N ILE A 185 -3.95 -17.29 5.33
CA ILE A 185 -4.22 -15.93 4.84
C ILE A 185 -5.18 -15.96 3.64
N VAL A 186 -4.97 -16.88 2.70
CA VAL A 186 -5.88 -17.05 1.54
C VAL A 186 -7.31 -17.36 2.02
N GLU A 187 -7.47 -18.26 2.97
CA GLU A 187 -8.77 -18.63 3.52
C GLU A 187 -9.39 -17.48 4.33
N ALA A 188 -8.60 -16.77 5.13
CA ALA A 188 -9.05 -15.57 5.83
C ALA A 188 -9.56 -14.50 4.85
N CYS A 189 -8.83 -14.26 3.75
CA CYS A 189 -9.25 -13.31 2.71
C CYS A 189 -10.55 -13.74 2.02
N ARG A 190 -10.71 -15.06 1.75
CA ARG A 190 -11.93 -15.61 1.12
C ARG A 190 -13.18 -15.42 1.97
N ASN A 191 -13.04 -15.55 3.30
CA ASN A 191 -14.12 -15.47 4.26
C ASN A 191 -14.32 -14.06 4.86
N ASP A 192 -13.53 -13.09 4.44
CA ASP A 192 -13.62 -11.72 4.96
C ASP A 192 -14.80 -10.97 4.34
N PRO A 193 -15.81 -10.58 5.13
CA PRO A 193 -16.99 -9.86 4.63
C PRO A 193 -16.67 -8.43 4.16
N LEU A 194 -15.51 -7.87 4.53
CA LEU A 194 -15.07 -6.55 4.11
C LEU A 194 -14.26 -6.58 2.83
N ALA A 195 -13.75 -7.77 2.42
CA ALA A 195 -13.04 -7.95 1.16
C ALA A 195 -14.02 -8.06 -0.02
N HIS A 196 -13.54 -7.73 -1.22
CA HIS A 196 -14.31 -7.87 -2.44
C HIS A 196 -13.43 -8.05 -3.69
N GLN A 197 -14.01 -8.64 -4.74
CA GLN A 197 -13.34 -8.79 -6.04
C GLN A 197 -14.08 -7.97 -7.12
N ARG A 198 -14.27 -6.68 -6.89
CA ARG A 198 -14.97 -5.78 -7.82
C ARG A 198 -14.10 -4.58 -8.16
N ILE A 199 -14.23 -4.14 -9.43
CA ILE A 199 -13.54 -2.96 -9.95
C ILE A 199 -14.48 -2.18 -10.89
N ALA A 200 -14.60 -0.88 -10.67
CA ALA A 200 -15.34 0.01 -11.58
C ALA A 200 -14.51 0.32 -12.82
N ALA A 201 -15.16 0.60 -13.94
CA ALA A 201 -14.50 0.95 -15.19
C ALA A 201 -13.58 2.18 -15.02
N ARG A 202 -14.01 3.22 -14.28
CA ARG A 202 -13.18 4.39 -13.97
C ARG A 202 -11.94 4.01 -13.15
N LEU A 203 -12.09 3.15 -12.14
CA LEU A 203 -10.97 2.69 -11.33
C LEU A 203 -9.96 1.87 -12.16
N ALA A 204 -10.46 1.00 -13.07
CA ALA A 204 -9.60 0.25 -13.98
C ALA A 204 -8.79 1.18 -14.91
N ARG A 205 -9.41 2.28 -15.37
CA ARG A 205 -8.73 3.32 -16.14
C ARG A 205 -7.65 4.02 -15.32
N PHE A 206 -7.95 4.40 -14.08
CA PHE A 206 -6.95 5.01 -13.18
C PHE A 206 -5.73 4.08 -13.01
N LEU A 207 -5.93 2.78 -12.76
CA LEU A 207 -4.85 1.79 -12.68
C LEU A 207 -4.01 1.74 -13.97
N ALA A 208 -4.67 1.76 -15.13
CA ALA A 208 -3.99 1.65 -16.43
C ALA A 208 -3.18 2.90 -16.78
N GLU A 209 -3.58 4.08 -16.32
CA GLU A 209 -2.96 5.36 -16.67
C GLU A 209 -1.93 5.81 -15.61
N ALA A 210 -2.24 5.70 -14.32
CA ALA A 210 -1.41 6.22 -13.24
C ALA A 210 -0.09 5.46 -13.07
N GLY A 211 -0.07 4.14 -13.33
CA GLY A 211 1.14 3.33 -13.23
C GLY A 211 2.22 3.77 -14.21
N PRO A 212 1.96 3.73 -15.53
CA PRO A 212 2.92 4.22 -16.54
C PRO A 212 3.32 5.68 -16.34
N ASP A 213 2.40 6.56 -15.92
CA ASP A 213 2.71 7.96 -15.62
C ASP A 213 3.69 8.07 -14.45
N THR A 214 3.48 7.31 -13.37
CA THR A 214 4.41 7.25 -12.22
C THR A 214 5.80 6.76 -12.64
N VAL A 215 5.87 5.68 -13.43
CA VAL A 215 7.14 5.15 -13.98
C VAL A 215 7.84 6.16 -14.88
N SER A 216 7.10 6.99 -15.62
CA SER A 216 7.68 8.04 -16.46
C SER A 216 8.37 9.14 -15.65
N LYS A 217 7.93 9.39 -14.42
CA LYS A 217 8.45 10.40 -13.49
C LYS A 217 9.58 9.87 -12.58
N ALA A 218 9.87 8.57 -12.61
CA ALA A 218 10.91 7.96 -11.81
C ALA A 218 12.30 8.62 -11.92
N PRO A 219 12.77 9.12 -13.09
CA PRO A 219 14.06 9.80 -13.19
C PRO A 219 14.20 11.07 -12.33
N SER A 220 13.09 11.72 -11.99
CA SER A 220 13.07 12.92 -11.14
C SER A 220 12.65 12.63 -9.69
N TRP A 221 12.73 11.39 -9.26
CA TRP A 221 12.31 10.97 -7.92
C TRP A 221 13.23 11.52 -6.85
N THR A 222 12.66 12.08 -5.77
CA THR A 222 13.43 12.75 -4.71
C THR A 222 13.10 12.22 -3.31
N VAL A 223 11.98 11.52 -3.12
CA VAL A 223 11.58 10.99 -1.82
C VAL A 223 12.36 9.70 -1.52
N PRO A 224 13.06 9.57 -0.38
CA PRO A 224 13.69 8.32 0.02
C PRO A 224 12.70 7.16 -0.05
N THR A 225 12.99 6.16 -0.89
CA THR A 225 12.02 5.09 -1.19
C THR A 225 12.66 3.71 -1.11
N LEU A 226 11.95 2.79 -0.44
CA LEU A 226 12.20 1.35 -0.53
C LEU A 226 11.12 0.73 -1.42
N LEU A 227 11.53 0.19 -2.56
CA LEU A 227 10.66 -0.56 -3.46
C LEU A 227 10.93 -2.06 -3.32
N MET A 228 9.95 -2.82 -2.86
CA MET A 228 10.00 -4.27 -2.73
C MET A 228 8.87 -4.90 -3.54
N TRP A 229 9.16 -5.98 -4.28
CA TRP A 229 8.11 -6.66 -5.04
C TRP A 229 8.34 -8.16 -5.17
N ALA A 230 7.26 -8.86 -5.41
CA ALA A 230 7.24 -10.28 -5.70
C ALA A 230 7.60 -10.56 -7.16
N GLY A 231 8.53 -11.49 -7.41
CA GLY A 231 8.88 -11.90 -8.77
C GLY A 231 7.87 -12.87 -9.39
N ALA A 232 7.20 -13.69 -8.55
CA ALA A 232 6.15 -14.62 -8.98
C ALA A 232 4.73 -14.02 -8.86
N ASP A 233 4.62 -12.70 -8.92
CA ASP A 233 3.34 -11.96 -8.83
C ASP A 233 2.47 -12.24 -10.06
N SER A 234 1.19 -12.56 -9.83
CA SER A 234 0.17 -12.76 -10.85
C SER A 234 -0.99 -11.76 -10.79
N PHE A 235 -0.95 -10.82 -9.83
CA PHE A 235 -1.95 -9.76 -9.67
C PHE A 235 -1.54 -8.49 -10.40
N VAL A 236 -0.25 -8.15 -10.33
CA VAL A 236 0.36 -7.03 -11.06
C VAL A 236 1.63 -7.50 -11.75
N ALA A 237 1.98 -6.90 -12.87
CA ALA A 237 3.18 -7.29 -13.58
C ALA A 237 4.44 -6.79 -12.84
N PRO A 238 5.39 -7.67 -12.44
CA PRO A 238 6.65 -7.26 -11.81
C PRO A 238 7.48 -6.29 -12.67
N ALA A 239 7.26 -6.31 -13.99
CA ALA A 239 7.90 -5.43 -14.94
C ALA A 239 7.70 -3.94 -14.64
N GLY A 240 6.55 -3.55 -14.05
CA GLY A 240 6.30 -2.17 -13.64
C GLY A 240 7.25 -1.72 -12.54
N SER A 241 7.44 -2.55 -11.51
CA SER A 241 8.39 -2.29 -10.42
C SER A 241 9.83 -2.27 -10.92
N SER A 242 10.22 -3.24 -11.75
CA SER A 242 11.55 -3.28 -12.37
C SER A 242 11.83 -2.05 -13.23
N ALA A 243 10.84 -1.59 -14.02
CA ALA A 243 10.97 -0.40 -14.85
C ALA A 243 11.10 0.89 -14.03
N PHE A 244 10.38 0.99 -12.91
CA PHE A 244 10.54 2.11 -11.97
C PHE A 244 11.94 2.10 -11.34
N ALA A 245 12.38 0.95 -10.81
CA ALA A 245 13.70 0.79 -10.19
C ALA A 245 14.85 1.13 -11.15
N ALA A 246 14.74 0.71 -12.41
CA ALA A 246 15.76 0.98 -13.43
C ALA A 246 15.87 2.46 -13.83
N LYS A 247 14.80 3.25 -13.64
CA LYS A 247 14.77 4.68 -14.02
C LYS A 247 15.02 5.62 -12.86
N ALA A 248 14.68 5.22 -11.64
CA ALA A 248 14.82 6.07 -10.47
C ALA A 248 16.29 6.21 -10.04
N PRO A 249 16.69 7.36 -9.44
CA PRO A 249 18.04 7.54 -8.92
C PRO A 249 18.34 6.52 -7.81
N ALA A 250 19.41 5.72 -7.96
CA ALA A 250 19.81 4.70 -6.99
C ALA A 250 20.23 5.28 -5.62
N SER A 251 20.56 6.57 -5.57
CA SER A 251 20.84 7.28 -4.32
C SER A 251 19.59 7.59 -3.50
N VAL A 252 18.39 7.52 -4.11
CA VAL A 252 17.11 7.86 -3.49
C VAL A 252 16.22 6.62 -3.36
N VAL A 253 16.27 5.72 -4.35
CA VAL A 253 15.43 4.52 -4.38
C VAL A 253 16.29 3.27 -4.20
N GLN A 254 16.10 2.59 -3.07
CA GLN A 254 16.57 1.22 -2.90
C GLN A 254 15.50 0.27 -3.38
N SER A 255 15.86 -0.74 -4.16
CA SER A 255 14.92 -1.73 -4.69
C SER A 255 15.35 -3.16 -4.39
N GLN A 256 14.36 -4.03 -4.13
CA GLN A 256 14.58 -5.45 -3.86
C GLN A 256 13.47 -6.30 -4.47
N GLU A 257 13.81 -7.17 -5.39
CA GLU A 257 12.95 -8.24 -5.86
C GLU A 257 13.05 -9.47 -4.95
N PHE A 258 11.90 -10.12 -4.73
CA PHE A 258 11.79 -11.43 -4.09
C PHE A 258 11.25 -12.46 -5.10
N PRO A 259 12.11 -13.15 -5.85
CA PRO A 259 11.72 -13.88 -7.07
C PRO A 259 10.69 -14.98 -6.86
N ALA A 260 10.72 -15.63 -5.68
CA ALA A 260 9.83 -16.76 -5.37
C ALA A 260 8.51 -16.36 -4.71
N LEU A 261 8.39 -15.10 -4.22
CA LEU A 261 7.23 -14.69 -3.46
C LEU A 261 6.03 -14.37 -4.36
N TYR A 262 4.83 -14.52 -3.79
CA TYR A 262 3.57 -14.10 -4.38
C TYR A 262 3.26 -12.65 -3.95
N HIS A 263 2.12 -12.14 -4.41
CA HIS A 263 1.76 -10.73 -4.38
C HIS A 263 1.89 -10.05 -3.00
N GLU A 264 1.33 -10.67 -1.96
CA GLU A 264 1.34 -10.14 -0.58
C GLU A 264 2.60 -10.53 0.18
N ILE A 265 3.73 -9.91 -0.14
CA ILE A 265 5.07 -10.27 0.40
C ILE A 265 5.16 -10.19 1.94
N PHE A 266 4.36 -9.35 2.60
CA PHE A 266 4.29 -9.25 4.06
C PHE A 266 3.39 -10.33 4.70
N ASN A 267 2.52 -10.94 3.92
CA ASN A 267 1.58 -11.97 4.32
C ASN A 267 1.99 -13.38 3.89
N GLU A 268 3.22 -13.54 3.43
CA GLU A 268 3.81 -14.86 3.17
C GLU A 268 4.00 -15.66 4.46
N SER A 269 4.31 -16.95 4.36
CA SER A 269 4.68 -17.75 5.54
C SER A 269 5.82 -17.07 6.30
N PRO A 270 5.95 -17.29 7.62
CA PRO A 270 6.98 -16.62 8.42
C PRO A 270 8.40 -16.75 7.85
N GLU A 271 8.74 -17.92 7.28
CA GLU A 271 10.04 -18.20 6.69
C GLU A 271 10.27 -17.38 5.41
N LEU A 272 9.24 -17.27 4.58
CA LEU A 272 9.29 -16.53 3.32
C LEU A 272 9.21 -15.02 3.54
N ALA A 273 8.48 -14.56 4.53
CA ALA A 273 8.34 -13.14 4.87
C ALA A 273 9.56 -12.60 5.65
N ALA A 274 10.33 -13.44 6.36
CA ALA A 274 11.45 -12.99 7.17
C ALA A 274 12.46 -12.09 6.44
N PRO A 275 12.94 -12.41 5.22
CA PRO A 275 13.85 -11.54 4.49
C PRO A 275 13.19 -10.21 4.06
N VAL A 276 11.87 -10.18 3.84
CA VAL A 276 11.12 -8.96 3.52
C VAL A 276 11.13 -8.02 4.72
N PHE A 277 10.80 -8.52 5.91
CA PHE A 277 10.83 -7.74 7.16
C PHE A 277 12.25 -7.31 7.53
N ALA A 278 13.26 -8.16 7.32
CA ALA A 278 14.66 -7.80 7.55
C ALA A 278 15.11 -6.63 6.64
N THR A 279 14.72 -6.67 5.36
CA THR A 279 15.00 -5.59 4.40
C THR A 279 14.30 -4.28 4.82
N LEU A 280 13.02 -4.35 5.17
CA LEU A 280 12.25 -3.20 5.65
C LEU A 280 12.89 -2.57 6.89
N ARG A 281 13.19 -3.41 7.90
CA ARG A 281 13.79 -2.94 9.16
C ARG A 281 15.12 -2.25 8.93
N ALA A 282 16.03 -2.91 8.22
CA ALA A 282 17.36 -2.36 7.94
C ALA A 282 17.30 -1.04 7.17
N TRP A 283 16.35 -0.90 6.24
CA TRP A 283 16.16 0.34 5.50
C TRP A 283 15.57 1.45 6.39
N LEU A 284 14.55 1.18 7.20
CA LEU A 284 13.97 2.15 8.13
C LEU A 284 15.01 2.63 9.15
N GLU A 285 15.82 1.74 9.71
CA GLU A 285 16.88 2.10 10.66
C GLU A 285 17.88 3.08 10.05
N ARG A 286 18.30 2.89 8.80
CA ARG A 286 19.23 3.83 8.13
C ARG A 286 18.57 5.15 7.78
N THR A 287 17.37 5.11 7.21
CA THR A 287 16.69 6.28 6.65
C THR A 287 16.21 7.23 7.75
N ILE A 288 15.59 6.68 8.81
CA ILE A 288 15.04 7.51 9.90
C ILE A 288 16.16 8.02 10.85
N SER A 289 17.26 7.26 11.02
CA SER A 289 18.40 7.77 11.81
C SER A 289 19.13 8.92 11.13
N ALA A 290 19.19 8.92 9.80
CA ALA A 290 19.80 10.01 9.03
C ALA A 290 18.97 11.32 9.11
N SER A 291 17.64 11.22 9.17
CA SER A 291 16.74 12.38 9.28
C SER A 291 16.79 13.07 10.66
N ASN A 292 17.28 12.38 11.68
CA ASN A 292 17.39 12.90 13.06
C ASN A 292 18.76 13.51 13.40
N GLN A 293 19.71 13.57 12.48
CA GLN A 293 20.97 14.28 12.69
C GLN A 293 20.78 15.77 12.31
N PRO A 294 21.02 16.73 13.23
CA PRO A 294 21.02 18.15 12.88
C PRO A 294 22.09 18.42 11.81
N ALA A 295 21.70 19.18 10.77
CA ALA A 295 22.58 19.63 9.69
C ALA A 295 23.70 20.54 10.19
#